data_ec876390b47f48622f982cd77629ebc8
#
_entry.id   ec876390b47f48622f982cd77629ebc8
#
_cell.length_a   1.000
_cell.length_b   1.000
_cell.length_c   1.000
_cell.angle_alpha   90.00
_cell.angle_beta   90.00
_cell.angle_gamma   90.00
#
_symmetry.space_group_name_H-M   'P 1'
#
loop_
_entity.id
_entity.type
_entity.pdbx_description
1 polymer ?
#
loop_
_entity_poly.entity_id
_entity_poly.type
_entity_poly.pdbx_seq_one_letter_code
_entity_poly.pdbx_strand_id
1 'polypeptide(L)'
;MSEKQSVVIIGGGPAGLTAAWELIKDGGADKYDVTVLEGTRAFGGISRTVKHNGNRMDIGGHRFFSKDERIMDWWKTVLPLQGAPSYDDKKLGREHDMESGGPDPEVEDKVMLKRHRVSRIFWNRHFFDYPISLSPNTLKAMGFKLTMVAGFSYLKSMFHKLPEDNLENFYINRFGRKLYSMFFEGYTEKLWGRHP
;
A
#
# COMPACT_ATOMS: atom_id res chain seq x y z
N MET A 1 -43.32 -10.97 11.68
CA MET A 1 -41.93 -10.53 11.37
C MET A 1 -41.01 -11.46 12.11
N SER A 2 -40.07 -12.13 11.44
CA SER A 2 -39.08 -12.94 12.11
C SER A 2 -38.17 -12.03 12.95
N GLU A 3 -37.83 -12.46 14.16
CA GLU A 3 -36.87 -11.79 15.02
C GLU A 3 -35.51 -11.72 14.31
N LYS A 4 -34.89 -10.53 14.29
CA LYS A 4 -33.57 -10.35 13.67
C LYS A 4 -32.49 -11.00 14.57
N GLN A 5 -31.52 -11.63 13.94
CA GLN A 5 -30.37 -12.16 14.65
C GLN A 5 -29.41 -11.04 15.04
N SER A 6 -29.12 -10.92 16.34
CA SER A 6 -28.15 -9.94 16.85
C SER A 6 -26.72 -10.37 16.56
N VAL A 7 -25.91 -9.47 15.98
CA VAL A 7 -24.49 -9.68 15.69
C VAL A 7 -23.68 -8.52 16.26
N VAL A 8 -22.69 -8.82 17.09
CA VAL A 8 -21.77 -7.83 17.65
C VAL A 8 -20.38 -8.01 17.05
N ILE A 9 -19.85 -6.94 16.46
CA ILE A 9 -18.51 -6.89 15.85
C ILE A 9 -17.63 -6.02 16.74
N ILE A 10 -16.50 -6.55 17.18
CA ILE A 10 -15.53 -5.82 18.00
C ILE A 10 -14.42 -5.27 17.11
N GLY A 11 -14.32 -3.95 17.05
CA GLY A 11 -13.36 -3.20 16.27
C GLY A 11 -13.95 -2.57 14.99
N GLY A 12 -13.90 -1.25 14.92
CA GLY A 12 -14.37 -0.42 13.78
C GLY A 12 -13.28 -0.11 12.75
N GLY A 13 -12.31 -1.01 12.59
CA GLY A 13 -11.31 -0.95 11.52
C GLY A 13 -11.83 -1.53 10.20
N PRO A 14 -10.99 -1.60 9.13
CA PRO A 14 -11.39 -2.11 7.82
C PRO A 14 -12.07 -3.48 7.87
N ALA A 15 -11.53 -4.42 8.66
CA ALA A 15 -12.09 -5.76 8.77
C ALA A 15 -13.49 -5.77 9.38
N GLY A 16 -13.69 -5.06 10.52
CA GLY A 16 -14.99 -5.00 11.19
C GLY A 16 -16.04 -4.27 10.38
N LEU A 17 -15.67 -3.16 9.73
CA LEU A 17 -16.58 -2.41 8.86
C LEU A 17 -16.97 -3.21 7.61
N THR A 18 -16.02 -3.95 7.02
CA THR A 18 -16.31 -4.85 5.89
C THR A 18 -17.26 -5.97 6.32
N ALA A 19 -17.04 -6.59 7.47
CA ALA A 19 -17.93 -7.63 7.99
C ALA A 19 -19.34 -7.09 8.24
N ALA A 20 -19.46 -5.88 8.83
CA ALA A 20 -20.75 -5.23 9.02
C ALA A 20 -21.47 -4.96 7.70
N TRP A 21 -20.74 -4.42 6.71
CA TRP A 21 -21.27 -4.16 5.37
C TRP A 21 -21.79 -5.43 4.69
N GLU A 22 -20.99 -6.50 4.71
CA GLU A 22 -21.35 -7.79 4.11
C GLU A 22 -22.60 -8.41 4.76
N LEU A 23 -22.79 -8.20 6.06
CA LEU A 23 -23.96 -8.70 6.77
C LEU A 23 -25.25 -7.92 6.44
N ILE A 24 -25.18 -6.61 6.20
CA ILE A 24 -26.36 -5.77 6.01
C ILE A 24 -26.73 -5.51 4.55
N LYS A 25 -25.78 -5.72 3.61
CA LYS A 25 -26.07 -5.53 2.18
C LYS A 25 -27.08 -6.54 1.66
N ASP A 26 -27.69 -6.28 0.51
CA ASP A 26 -28.55 -7.20 -0.24
C ASP A 26 -29.73 -7.76 0.60
N GLY A 27 -30.33 -6.93 1.44
CA GLY A 27 -31.45 -7.32 2.32
C GLY A 27 -31.03 -8.01 3.62
N GLY A 28 -29.73 -8.08 3.91
CA GLY A 28 -29.22 -8.62 5.17
C GLY A 28 -29.65 -7.81 6.39
N ALA A 29 -29.89 -6.52 6.24
CA ALA A 29 -30.44 -5.65 7.30
C ALA A 29 -31.82 -6.08 7.80
N ASP A 30 -32.58 -6.87 7.04
CA ASP A 30 -33.86 -7.45 7.47
C ASP A 30 -33.67 -8.71 8.34
N LYS A 31 -32.50 -9.34 8.26
CA LYS A 31 -32.16 -10.60 8.94
C LYS A 31 -31.29 -10.37 10.17
N TYR A 32 -30.42 -9.36 10.11
CA TYR A 32 -29.39 -9.10 11.12
C TYR A 32 -29.56 -7.72 11.75
N ASP A 33 -29.36 -7.66 13.06
CA ASP A 33 -29.17 -6.44 13.84
C ASP A 33 -27.69 -6.33 14.19
N VAL A 34 -26.95 -5.52 13.43
CA VAL A 34 -25.48 -5.47 13.50
C VAL A 34 -25.01 -4.29 14.32
N THR A 35 -24.30 -4.56 15.41
CA THR A 35 -23.66 -3.55 16.26
C THR A 35 -22.14 -3.64 16.13
N VAL A 36 -21.48 -2.52 15.80
CA VAL A 36 -20.02 -2.42 15.77
C VAL A 36 -19.53 -1.63 16.97
N LEU A 37 -18.68 -2.27 17.79
CA LEU A 37 -18.06 -1.65 18.96
C LEU A 37 -16.65 -1.17 18.60
N GLU A 38 -16.39 0.12 18.80
CA GLU A 38 -15.07 0.75 18.59
C GLU A 38 -14.54 1.33 19.90
N GLY A 39 -13.30 0.99 20.26
CA GLY A 39 -12.66 1.43 21.51
C GLY A 39 -12.16 2.88 21.49
N THR A 40 -12.09 3.50 20.30
CA THR A 40 -11.64 4.88 20.12
C THR A 40 -12.81 5.79 19.71
N ARG A 41 -12.55 7.09 19.58
CA ARG A 41 -13.57 8.06 19.15
C ARG A 41 -13.80 8.12 17.64
N ALA A 42 -13.10 7.29 16.85
CA ALA A 42 -13.19 7.32 15.40
C ALA A 42 -13.03 5.94 14.79
N PHE A 43 -13.86 5.66 13.79
CA PHE A 43 -13.76 4.46 12.96
C PHE A 43 -12.57 4.53 12.00
N GLY A 44 -12.22 3.39 11.41
CA GLY A 44 -11.19 3.27 10.37
C GLY A 44 -9.93 2.52 10.80
N GLY A 45 -9.67 2.35 12.09
CA GLY A 45 -8.49 1.63 12.59
C GLY A 45 -7.18 2.17 11.98
N ILE A 46 -6.37 1.31 11.37
CA ILE A 46 -5.12 1.70 10.69
C ILE A 46 -5.33 2.51 9.41
N SER A 47 -6.54 2.51 8.85
CA SER A 47 -6.91 3.30 7.66
C SER A 47 -7.59 4.63 8.01
N ARG A 48 -7.57 4.99 9.29
CA ARG A 48 -8.22 6.21 9.77
C ARG A 48 -7.52 7.47 9.25
N THR A 49 -8.32 8.42 8.79
CA THR A 49 -7.87 9.77 8.48
C THR A 49 -8.02 10.67 9.71
N VAL A 50 -6.96 11.34 10.11
CA VAL A 50 -7.00 12.37 11.15
C VAL A 50 -7.06 13.76 10.53
N LYS A 51 -7.74 14.66 11.21
CA LYS A 51 -7.83 16.08 10.83
C LYS A 51 -7.02 16.91 11.82
N HIS A 52 -6.12 17.75 11.30
CA HIS A 52 -5.34 18.68 12.13
C HIS A 52 -5.14 20.00 11.37
N ASN A 53 -5.53 21.10 11.98
CA ASN A 53 -5.41 22.47 11.41
C ASN A 53 -5.95 22.57 9.97
N GLY A 54 -7.14 22.00 9.70
CA GLY A 54 -7.76 22.00 8.39
C GLY A 54 -7.20 20.96 7.40
N ASN A 55 -6.07 20.34 7.71
CA ASN A 55 -5.46 19.30 6.87
C ASN A 55 -6.00 17.91 7.24
N ARG A 56 -6.06 17.03 6.24
CA ARG A 56 -6.41 15.61 6.41
C ARG A 56 -5.19 14.76 6.16
N MET A 57 -4.94 13.79 7.02
CA MET A 57 -3.78 12.92 6.96
C MET A 57 -4.14 11.51 7.40
N ASP A 58 -3.86 10.52 6.57
CA ASP A 58 -4.05 9.12 6.93
C ASP A 58 -2.91 8.64 7.82
N ILE A 59 -3.24 7.87 8.86
CA ILE A 59 -2.25 7.33 9.80
C ILE A 59 -1.55 6.08 9.27
N GLY A 60 -2.14 5.44 8.27
CA GLY A 60 -1.61 4.27 7.59
C GLY A 60 -1.35 4.51 6.11
N GLY A 61 -1.14 3.44 5.37
CA GLY A 61 -1.07 3.51 3.91
C GLY A 61 -2.42 3.94 3.33
N HIS A 62 -2.45 5.09 2.67
CA HIS A 62 -3.67 5.65 2.05
C HIS A 62 -3.87 5.21 0.60
N ARG A 63 -3.14 4.21 0.16
CA ARG A 63 -3.27 3.65 -1.18
C ARG A 63 -3.84 2.26 -1.14
N PHE A 64 -4.98 2.10 -1.79
CA PHE A 64 -5.54 0.79 -2.05
C PHE A 64 -4.93 0.17 -3.31
N PHE A 65 -4.57 -1.09 -3.23
CA PHE A 65 -4.11 -1.91 -4.35
C PHE A 65 -4.36 -3.38 -4.05
N SER A 66 -4.97 -4.08 -5.00
CA SER A 66 -5.09 -5.54 -4.96
C SER A 66 -4.81 -6.12 -6.36
N LYS A 67 -4.29 -7.36 -6.39
CA LYS A 67 -4.20 -8.18 -7.61
C LYS A 67 -5.45 -9.04 -7.80
N ASP A 68 -6.31 -9.13 -6.79
CA ASP A 68 -7.56 -9.89 -6.83
C ASP A 68 -8.67 -8.98 -7.36
N GLU A 69 -9.20 -9.32 -8.53
CA GLU A 69 -10.25 -8.55 -9.21
C GLU A 69 -11.54 -8.50 -8.38
N ARG A 70 -11.88 -9.54 -7.63
CA ARG A 70 -13.07 -9.56 -6.75
C ARG A 70 -12.99 -8.48 -5.68
N ILE A 71 -11.79 -8.25 -5.12
CA ILE A 71 -11.55 -7.20 -4.14
C ILE A 71 -11.61 -5.82 -4.80
N MET A 72 -11.08 -5.69 -6.02
CA MET A 72 -11.19 -4.44 -6.79
C MET A 72 -12.64 -4.09 -7.10
N ASP A 73 -13.42 -5.07 -7.55
CA ASP A 73 -14.84 -4.87 -7.87
C ASP A 73 -15.67 -4.58 -6.61
N TRP A 74 -15.38 -5.25 -5.50
CA TRP A 74 -16.00 -4.93 -4.22
C TRP A 74 -15.78 -3.46 -3.82
N TRP A 75 -14.56 -2.95 -3.95
CA TRP A 75 -14.25 -1.55 -3.66
C TRP A 75 -15.03 -0.58 -4.55
N LYS A 76 -15.22 -0.90 -5.83
CA LYS A 76 -16.03 -0.09 -6.75
C LYS A 76 -17.51 0.01 -6.32
N THR A 77 -18.03 -0.99 -5.62
CA THR A 77 -19.41 -0.91 -5.06
C THR A 77 -19.52 0.09 -3.91
N VAL A 78 -18.44 0.31 -3.17
CA VAL A 78 -18.40 1.24 -2.02
C VAL A 78 -17.99 2.64 -2.47
N LEU A 79 -17.01 2.72 -3.38
CA LEU A 79 -16.42 3.97 -3.84
C LEU A 79 -16.10 3.88 -5.35
N PRO A 80 -16.87 4.51 -6.22
CA PRO A 80 -16.67 4.43 -7.66
C PRO A 80 -15.34 5.08 -8.09
N LEU A 81 -14.77 4.60 -9.19
CA LEU A 81 -13.58 5.20 -9.80
C LEU A 81 -13.91 6.51 -10.50
N GLN A 82 -12.95 7.44 -10.54
CA GLN A 82 -13.10 8.72 -11.24
C GLN A 82 -13.38 8.54 -12.74
N GLY A 83 -14.39 9.29 -13.22
CA GLY A 83 -14.75 9.37 -14.65
C GLY A 83 -14.26 10.63 -15.35
N ALA A 84 -13.62 11.54 -14.59
CA ALA A 84 -13.03 12.76 -15.10
C ALA A 84 -11.68 13.04 -14.43
N PRO A 85 -10.77 13.79 -15.09
CA PRO A 85 -9.48 14.13 -14.52
C PRO A 85 -9.64 15.10 -13.35
N SER A 86 -8.97 14.82 -12.22
CA SER A 86 -8.93 15.71 -11.06
C SER A 86 -8.13 16.98 -11.36
N TYR A 87 -8.23 17.98 -10.48
CA TYR A 87 -7.42 19.21 -10.54
C TYR A 87 -5.93 18.92 -10.69
N ASP A 88 -5.41 17.99 -9.89
CA ASP A 88 -4.00 17.61 -9.96
C ASP A 88 -3.62 16.93 -11.28
N ASP A 89 -4.51 16.13 -11.84
CA ASP A 89 -4.27 15.47 -13.13
C ASP A 89 -4.15 16.52 -14.24
N LYS A 90 -5.07 17.49 -14.26
CA LYS A 90 -5.05 18.63 -15.20
C LYS A 90 -3.81 19.49 -15.03
N LYS A 91 -3.46 19.84 -13.78
CA LYS A 91 -2.33 20.72 -13.46
C LYS A 91 -0.97 20.09 -13.75
N LEU A 92 -0.85 18.77 -13.56
CA LEU A 92 0.41 18.04 -13.73
C LEU A 92 0.50 17.28 -15.06
N GLY A 93 -0.49 17.44 -15.93
CA GLY A 93 -0.55 16.77 -17.23
C GLY A 93 -0.54 15.24 -17.12
N ARG A 94 -1.25 14.69 -16.12
CA ARG A 94 -1.35 13.24 -15.90
C ARG A 94 -2.50 12.66 -16.70
N GLU A 95 -2.22 11.64 -17.46
CA GLU A 95 -3.23 10.88 -18.20
C GLU A 95 -3.48 9.55 -17.50
N HIS A 96 -4.76 9.21 -17.34
CA HIS A 96 -5.23 7.93 -16.83
C HIS A 96 -6.43 7.47 -17.65
N ASP A 97 -6.64 6.16 -17.69
CA ASP A 97 -7.91 5.62 -18.16
C ASP A 97 -9.00 6.01 -17.16
N MET A 98 -10.01 6.74 -17.65
CA MET A 98 -11.16 7.15 -16.87
C MET A 98 -12.24 6.08 -16.91
N GLU A 99 -12.98 5.93 -15.81
CA GLU A 99 -14.13 5.02 -15.75
C GLU A 99 -15.33 5.62 -16.48
N SER A 100 -15.88 4.89 -17.45
CA SER A 100 -17.07 5.35 -18.19
C SER A 100 -18.27 5.49 -17.23
N GLY A 101 -18.84 6.69 -17.16
CA GLY A 101 -19.92 6.99 -16.21
C GLY A 101 -19.50 7.18 -14.77
N GLY A 102 -18.19 7.19 -14.48
CA GLY A 102 -17.67 7.52 -13.16
C GLY A 102 -17.87 8.99 -12.79
N PRO A 103 -17.87 9.32 -11.48
CA PRO A 103 -18.06 10.69 -11.01
C PRO A 103 -16.87 11.60 -11.35
N ASP A 104 -17.16 12.90 -11.47
CA ASP A 104 -16.12 13.93 -11.54
C ASP A 104 -15.61 14.24 -10.11
N PRO A 105 -14.32 14.03 -9.83
CA PRO A 105 -13.76 14.26 -8.49
C PRO A 105 -13.74 15.73 -8.06
N GLU A 106 -13.97 16.68 -8.95
CA GLU A 106 -14.10 18.11 -8.60
C GLU A 106 -15.53 18.49 -8.17
N VAL A 107 -16.48 17.58 -8.37
CA VAL A 107 -17.90 17.78 -8.04
C VAL A 107 -18.37 16.81 -6.97
N GLU A 108 -17.89 15.58 -6.97
CA GLU A 108 -18.32 14.51 -6.10
C GLU A 108 -17.18 14.04 -5.18
N ASP A 109 -17.42 14.11 -3.85
CA ASP A 109 -16.44 13.69 -2.83
C ASP A 109 -16.30 12.16 -2.73
N LYS A 110 -17.37 11.42 -3.08
CA LYS A 110 -17.37 9.94 -3.02
C LYS A 110 -16.80 9.33 -4.27
N VAL A 111 -15.50 9.46 -4.45
CA VAL A 111 -14.80 8.99 -5.63
C VAL A 111 -13.43 8.44 -5.26
N MET A 112 -13.05 7.33 -5.88
CA MET A 112 -11.72 6.76 -5.77
C MET A 112 -10.84 7.27 -6.92
N LEU A 113 -9.75 7.96 -6.56
CA LEU A 113 -8.84 8.55 -7.53
C LEU A 113 -7.78 7.55 -7.98
N LYS A 114 -7.53 7.46 -9.29
CA LYS A 114 -6.35 6.77 -9.82
C LYS A 114 -5.13 7.65 -9.62
N ARG A 115 -4.06 7.08 -9.04
CA ARG A 115 -2.81 7.81 -8.80
C ARG A 115 -1.60 6.99 -9.23
N HIS A 116 -0.72 7.59 -10.00
CA HIS A 116 0.59 6.99 -10.26
C HIS A 116 1.45 7.00 -9.01
N ARG A 117 1.94 5.83 -8.64
CA ARG A 117 2.88 5.72 -7.55
C ARG A 117 4.30 5.95 -8.05
N VAL A 118 4.96 6.94 -7.48
CA VAL A 118 6.40 7.13 -7.61
C VAL A 118 7.02 6.70 -6.28
N SER A 119 7.56 5.48 -6.23
CA SER A 119 8.32 4.99 -5.06
C SER A 119 9.80 5.13 -5.33
N ARG A 120 10.52 5.69 -4.38
CA ARG A 120 11.97 5.87 -4.47
C ARG A 120 12.62 5.52 -3.15
N ILE A 121 13.86 5.01 -3.22
CA ILE A 121 14.71 4.82 -2.06
C ILE A 121 15.69 5.98 -2.03
N PHE A 122 15.75 6.70 -0.90
CA PHE A 122 16.78 7.71 -0.68
C PHE A 122 17.93 7.09 0.09
N TRP A 123 19.10 7.01 -0.54
CA TRP A 123 20.30 6.46 0.05
C TRP A 123 21.53 7.24 -0.39
N ASN A 124 22.42 7.56 0.54
CA ASN A 124 23.67 8.29 0.28
C ASN A 124 23.47 9.55 -0.60
N ARG A 125 22.45 10.37 -0.28
CA ARG A 125 22.08 11.62 -0.99
C ARG A 125 21.62 11.42 -2.44
N HIS A 126 21.28 10.20 -2.86
CA HIS A 126 20.74 9.86 -4.17
C HIS A 126 19.39 9.18 -4.05
N PHE A 127 18.54 9.41 -5.05
CA PHE A 127 17.29 8.67 -5.19
C PHE A 127 17.48 7.50 -6.14
N PHE A 128 17.04 6.33 -5.69
CA PHE A 128 16.97 5.11 -6.49
C PHE A 128 15.52 4.74 -6.77
N ASP A 129 15.26 4.20 -7.93
CA ASP A 129 13.93 3.71 -8.26
C ASP A 129 13.57 2.47 -7.43
N TYR A 130 12.28 2.31 -7.13
CA TYR A 130 11.78 1.13 -6.42
C TYR A 130 10.75 0.39 -7.31
N PRO A 131 10.91 -0.91 -7.53
CA PRO A 131 12.00 -1.80 -7.09
C PRO A 131 13.34 -1.43 -7.73
N ILE A 132 14.44 -1.73 -7.01
CA ILE A 132 15.78 -1.44 -7.50
C ILE A 132 16.04 -2.27 -8.76
N SER A 133 16.41 -1.59 -9.83
CA SER A 133 16.80 -2.20 -11.10
C SER A 133 18.20 -1.77 -11.52
N LEU A 134 18.87 -2.59 -12.33
CA LEU A 134 20.16 -2.25 -12.94
C LEU A 134 19.95 -1.25 -14.10
N SER A 135 19.49 -0.05 -13.75
CA SER A 135 19.34 1.04 -14.72
C SER A 135 20.61 1.89 -14.80
N PRO A 136 20.84 2.61 -15.91
CA PRO A 136 21.94 3.57 -16.01
C PRO A 136 21.95 4.59 -14.87
N ASN A 137 20.77 5.02 -14.41
CA ASN A 137 20.62 5.95 -13.28
C ASN A 137 21.10 5.33 -11.97
N THR A 138 20.75 4.06 -11.71
CA THR A 138 21.20 3.31 -10.53
C THR A 138 22.72 3.18 -10.54
N LEU A 139 23.32 2.79 -11.68
CA LEU A 139 24.76 2.62 -11.81
C LEU A 139 25.51 3.95 -11.63
N LYS A 140 24.97 5.04 -12.20
CA LYS A 140 25.53 6.39 -12.03
C LYS A 140 25.45 6.86 -10.58
N ALA A 141 24.33 6.62 -9.89
CA ALA A 141 24.14 7.00 -8.49
C ALA A 141 25.04 6.18 -7.53
N MET A 142 25.29 4.91 -7.84
CA MET A 142 26.21 4.06 -7.09
C MET A 142 27.69 4.40 -7.35
N GLY A 143 28.00 4.85 -8.56
CA GLY A 143 29.36 5.05 -9.01
C GLY A 143 30.11 3.74 -9.30
N PHE A 144 31.22 3.83 -10.05
CA PHE A 144 31.95 2.67 -10.57
C PHE A 144 32.42 1.70 -9.46
N LYS A 145 33.09 2.22 -8.44
CA LYS A 145 33.67 1.38 -7.36
C LYS A 145 32.60 0.56 -6.64
N LEU A 146 31.47 1.20 -6.28
CA LEU A 146 30.41 0.53 -5.53
C LEU A 146 29.67 -0.48 -6.42
N THR A 147 29.47 -0.16 -7.69
CA THR A 147 28.88 -1.06 -8.69
C THR A 147 29.71 -2.33 -8.84
N MET A 148 31.04 -2.21 -8.93
CA MET A 148 31.94 -3.37 -9.02
C MET A 148 31.85 -4.25 -7.76
N VAL A 149 31.92 -3.64 -6.58
CA VAL A 149 31.80 -4.38 -5.30
C VAL A 149 30.45 -5.09 -5.19
N ALA A 150 29.36 -4.43 -5.57
CA ALA A 150 28.03 -5.04 -5.58
C ALA A 150 27.93 -6.19 -6.59
N GLY A 151 28.49 -6.02 -7.79
CA GLY A 151 28.55 -7.06 -8.82
C GLY A 151 29.32 -8.31 -8.36
N PHE A 152 30.51 -8.14 -7.79
CA PHE A 152 31.27 -9.27 -7.24
C PHE A 152 30.53 -9.93 -6.06
N SER A 153 29.91 -9.16 -5.20
CA SER A 153 29.09 -9.69 -4.10
C SER A 153 27.90 -10.50 -4.60
N TYR A 154 27.24 -10.05 -5.66
CA TYR A 154 26.16 -10.78 -6.31
C TYR A 154 26.64 -12.07 -6.97
N LEU A 155 27.73 -12.03 -7.74
CA LEU A 155 28.31 -13.22 -8.34
C LEU A 155 28.69 -14.25 -7.28
N LYS A 156 29.32 -13.83 -6.16
CA LYS A 156 29.61 -14.73 -5.03
C LYS A 156 28.34 -15.41 -4.51
N SER A 157 27.22 -14.69 -4.36
CA SER A 157 25.96 -15.27 -3.89
C SER A 157 25.28 -16.21 -4.90
N MET A 158 25.63 -16.13 -6.18
CA MET A 158 25.14 -17.08 -7.18
C MET A 158 25.77 -18.47 -6.99
N PHE A 159 27.07 -18.50 -6.67
CA PHE A 159 27.83 -19.76 -6.53
C PHE A 159 27.80 -20.31 -5.10
N HIS A 160 27.58 -19.47 -4.10
CA HIS A 160 27.58 -19.87 -2.68
C HIS A 160 26.26 -19.41 -2.05
N LYS A 161 25.27 -20.31 -2.08
CA LYS A 161 23.96 -20.07 -1.45
C LYS A 161 24.03 -20.35 0.05
N LEU A 162 23.43 -19.47 0.83
CA LEU A 162 23.24 -19.61 2.28
C LEU A 162 21.91 -20.34 2.56
N PRO A 163 21.77 -21.05 3.69
CA PRO A 163 20.47 -21.54 4.15
C PRO A 163 19.46 -20.39 4.28
N GLU A 164 18.26 -20.54 3.72
CA GLU A 164 17.21 -19.48 3.76
C GLU A 164 16.32 -19.64 5.01
N ASP A 165 16.92 -19.69 6.17
CA ASP A 165 16.29 -19.82 7.48
C ASP A 165 15.95 -18.46 8.12
N ASN A 166 16.45 -17.37 7.55
CA ASN A 166 16.19 -16.00 7.96
C ASN A 166 16.10 -15.05 6.75
N LEU A 167 15.59 -13.83 6.99
CA LEU A 167 15.37 -12.84 5.96
C LEU A 167 16.67 -12.28 5.38
N GLU A 168 17.72 -12.19 6.20
CA GLU A 168 19.05 -11.77 5.76
C GLU A 168 19.59 -12.70 4.66
N ASN A 169 19.64 -13.99 4.92
CA ASN A 169 20.14 -15.00 3.98
C ASN A 169 19.29 -15.04 2.69
N PHE A 170 17.96 -14.89 2.83
CA PHE A 170 17.05 -14.78 1.70
C PHE A 170 17.42 -13.62 0.77
N TYR A 171 17.68 -12.44 1.31
CA TYR A 171 18.08 -11.29 0.50
C TYR A 171 19.51 -11.39 -0.03
N ILE A 172 20.45 -11.90 0.77
CA ILE A 172 21.83 -12.08 0.33
C ILE A 172 21.90 -13.04 -0.87
N ASN A 173 21.13 -14.12 -0.84
CA ASN A 173 21.08 -15.09 -1.93
C ASN A 173 20.54 -14.48 -3.24
N ARG A 174 19.69 -13.45 -3.17
CA ARG A 174 19.06 -12.81 -4.33
C ARG A 174 19.81 -11.60 -4.85
N PHE A 175 20.42 -10.82 -3.96
CA PHE A 175 20.97 -9.52 -4.31
C PHE A 175 22.48 -9.41 -4.00
N GLY A 176 23.03 -10.37 -3.27
CA GLY A 176 24.39 -10.29 -2.72
C GLY A 176 24.45 -9.46 -1.44
N ARG A 177 25.39 -9.78 -0.58
CA ARG A 177 25.58 -9.12 0.73
C ARG A 177 25.71 -7.59 0.62
N LYS A 178 26.34 -7.09 -0.44
CA LYS A 178 26.56 -5.66 -0.58
C LYS A 178 25.28 -4.88 -0.82
N LEU A 179 24.41 -5.32 -1.72
CA LEU A 179 23.12 -4.66 -1.95
C LEU A 179 22.17 -4.86 -0.77
N TYR A 180 22.20 -6.02 -0.12
CA TYR A 180 21.45 -6.27 1.11
C TYR A 180 21.81 -5.24 2.19
N SER A 181 23.09 -5.05 2.52
CA SER A 181 23.51 -4.10 3.56
C SER A 181 23.23 -2.64 3.22
N MET A 182 23.13 -2.29 1.94
CA MET A 182 22.85 -0.92 1.52
C MET A 182 21.37 -0.55 1.61
N PHE A 183 20.49 -1.47 1.21
CA PHE A 183 19.10 -1.15 0.94
C PHE A 183 18.08 -1.87 1.83
N PHE A 184 18.43 -3.02 2.40
CA PHE A 184 17.48 -3.87 3.12
C PHE A 184 17.76 -3.95 4.61
N GLU A 185 18.99 -4.14 5.03
CA GLU A 185 19.36 -4.38 6.43
C GLU A 185 18.84 -3.28 7.37
N GLY A 186 19.32 -2.06 7.21
CA GLY A 186 18.93 -0.94 8.07
C GLY A 186 17.45 -0.53 7.92
N TYR A 187 16.86 -0.72 6.74
CA TYR A 187 15.43 -0.47 6.55
C TYR A 187 14.58 -1.49 7.29
N THR A 188 14.91 -2.78 7.17
CA THR A 188 14.17 -3.87 7.81
C THR A 188 14.30 -3.78 9.33
N GLU A 189 15.51 -3.54 9.83
CA GLU A 189 15.74 -3.34 11.27
C GLU A 189 14.93 -2.16 11.83
N LYS A 190 14.93 -1.04 11.12
CA LYS A 190 14.15 0.15 11.53
C LYS A 190 12.64 -0.12 11.49
N LEU A 191 12.16 -0.86 10.50
CA LEU A 191 10.72 -1.15 10.34
C LEU A 191 10.20 -2.13 11.39
N TRP A 192 10.96 -3.19 11.65
CA TRP A 192 10.54 -4.28 12.53
C TRP A 192 11.11 -4.21 13.94
N GLY A 193 12.05 -3.31 14.20
CA GLY A 193 12.76 -3.21 15.50
C GLY A 193 13.61 -4.44 15.83
N ARG A 194 13.94 -5.25 14.81
CA ARG A 194 14.72 -6.48 14.94
C ARG A 194 15.66 -6.62 13.75
N HIS A 195 16.80 -7.22 13.99
CA HIS A 195 17.73 -7.62 12.92
C HIS A 195 17.05 -8.67 12.02
N PRO A 196 17.18 -8.57 10.69
CA PRO A 196 16.59 -9.49 9.72
C PRO A 196 17.00 -10.94 9.85
#